data_433379840b0b81e0c145c707af376d2a
#
_entry.id   433379840b0b81e0c145c707af376d2a
#
_cell.length_a   1.000
_cell.length_b   1.000
_cell.length_c   1.000
_cell.angle_alpha   90.00
_cell.angle_beta   90.00
_cell.angle_gamma   90.00
#
_symmetry.space_group_name_H-M   'P 1'
#
loop_
_entity.id
_entity.type
_entity.pdbx_description
1 polymer ?
#
loop_
_entity_poly.entity_id
_entity_poly.type
_entity_poly.pdbx_seq_one_letter_code
_entity_poly.pdbx_strand_id
1 'polypeptide(L)'
;MNSLYDFYTITCEKYSDNLLFSNGMTYSEGYTLIEQRGAFIQKSGYKKGDVIALLSPNSVEMCITFMAITASGAIVLPLDPNLDRKLYPEMIKKAGAQAVFTTPEFKKIFKGTTVLDLDLSKNMETGTSLKKPKNGVDDISSLFFTSGTTGEPKIVQLTQGNLFKTALANAEFCRTSPDDMILSLLPLFHAYGLIAAFLGPMAHGSSICIQPSLKGPDILKSLAENPITFFPAVPLLWELIMDGIINKVRLESKMKFRVFMFFLKYGLYFRKTGLGAIPAKIFAPIHAAFGPGIRIMVSGGAPLKEVYAKYYRSMGLPLIQGYGLSETTGPITVGDYTNIRIGTIGAVLPGNEAKLHEPDNEGIGELCFRGIGVTPGYFKNKKLNSEVFDEEGFFHTGDLGRIDKKGNIYITGRIKNVIVLPSGKNVYPEELEAFYKQSQAIQEIAVFGLNDGGVEKVFAVIVPAQKNDTSYALIREELNRLNRGLATYKMATGFAVSFDPLPINSTRKVLYDKVRENLNRDST
;
A
#
# COMPACT_ATOMS: atom_id res chain seq x y z
N MET A 1 -27.25 -1.44 6.91
CA MET A 1 -26.22 -0.43 6.57
C MET A 1 -26.20 -0.28 5.06
N ASN A 2 -26.57 0.91 4.58
CA ASN A 2 -26.74 1.17 3.15
C ASN A 2 -25.81 2.28 2.62
N SER A 3 -25.12 2.98 3.53
CA SER A 3 -24.26 4.11 3.17
C SER A 3 -23.14 4.29 4.20
N LEU A 4 -22.15 5.13 3.86
CA LEU A 4 -21.13 5.58 4.81
C LEU A 4 -21.73 6.40 5.95
N TYR A 5 -22.79 7.16 5.70
CA TYR A 5 -23.53 7.82 6.79
C TYR A 5 -23.99 6.81 7.84
N ASP A 6 -24.68 5.71 7.41
CA ASP A 6 -25.11 4.65 8.33
C ASP A 6 -23.91 3.99 9.04
N PHE A 7 -22.81 3.75 8.30
CA PHE A 7 -21.60 3.16 8.85
C PHE A 7 -21.00 4.02 9.97
N TYR A 8 -20.87 5.34 9.76
CA TYR A 8 -20.33 6.24 10.77
C TYR A 8 -21.26 6.36 11.97
N THR A 9 -22.57 6.53 11.74
CA THR A 9 -23.57 6.64 12.82
C THR A 9 -23.54 5.41 13.71
N ILE A 10 -23.72 4.22 13.13
CA ILE A 10 -23.80 2.96 13.89
C ILE A 10 -22.47 2.69 14.62
N THR A 11 -21.34 2.95 13.99
CA THR A 11 -20.03 2.71 14.60
C THR A 11 -19.77 3.68 15.75
N CYS A 12 -20.01 4.97 15.53
CA CYS A 12 -19.77 5.98 16.56
C CYS A 12 -20.75 5.89 17.75
N GLU A 13 -21.99 5.50 17.51
CA GLU A 13 -22.93 5.21 18.60
C GLU A 13 -22.51 3.99 19.41
N LYS A 14 -22.12 2.90 18.72
CA LYS A 14 -21.72 1.64 19.38
C LYS A 14 -20.47 1.80 20.25
N TYR A 15 -19.54 2.63 19.84
CA TYR A 15 -18.25 2.82 20.50
C TYR A 15 -18.05 4.24 21.05
N SER A 16 -19.16 4.91 21.44
CA SER A 16 -19.23 6.33 21.78
C SER A 16 -18.12 6.82 22.71
N ASP A 17 -17.83 6.05 23.76
CA ASP A 17 -16.89 6.40 24.80
C ASP A 17 -15.44 5.98 24.50
N ASN A 18 -15.22 5.20 23.46
CA ASN A 18 -13.89 4.79 23.04
C ASN A 18 -13.13 5.95 22.40
N LEU A 19 -11.80 5.92 22.48
CA LEU A 19 -10.96 6.87 21.77
C LEU A 19 -10.99 6.58 20.26
N LEU A 20 -11.37 7.56 19.45
CA LEU A 20 -11.23 7.52 18.01
C LEU A 20 -9.78 7.87 17.61
N PHE A 21 -9.21 8.90 18.25
CA PHE A 21 -7.83 9.31 17.99
C PHE A 21 -7.01 9.38 19.28
N SER A 22 -5.71 9.08 19.17
CA SER A 22 -4.77 9.09 20.30
C SER A 22 -4.58 10.45 20.98
N ASN A 23 -5.08 11.55 20.38
CA ASN A 23 -5.09 12.88 20.97
C ASN A 23 -6.17 13.08 22.05
N GLY A 24 -6.94 12.05 22.38
CA GLY A 24 -8.01 12.08 23.38
C GLY A 24 -9.42 12.22 22.82
N MET A 25 -9.60 12.42 21.51
CA MET A 25 -10.93 12.54 20.90
C MET A 25 -11.65 11.18 20.91
N THR A 26 -12.85 11.17 21.46
CA THR A 26 -13.74 9.99 21.46
C THR A 26 -14.50 9.83 20.14
N TYR A 27 -15.11 8.65 19.93
CA TYR A 27 -15.99 8.42 18.79
C TYR A 27 -17.20 9.34 18.79
N SER A 28 -17.79 9.63 19.95
CA SER A 28 -18.91 10.56 20.10
C SER A 28 -18.53 12.00 19.71
N GLU A 29 -17.37 12.48 20.17
CA GLU A 29 -16.85 13.80 19.79
C GLU A 29 -16.56 13.89 18.29
N GLY A 30 -15.89 12.85 17.74
CA GLY A 30 -15.63 12.76 16.32
C GLY A 30 -16.90 12.77 15.48
N TYR A 31 -17.94 12.03 15.90
CA TYR A 31 -19.23 12.02 15.21
C TYR A 31 -19.91 13.39 15.23
N THR A 32 -19.86 14.10 16.35
CA THR A 32 -20.36 15.48 16.45
C THR A 32 -19.71 16.39 15.41
N LEU A 33 -18.39 16.31 15.25
CA LEU A 33 -17.66 17.08 14.24
C LEU A 33 -18.02 16.69 12.80
N ILE A 34 -18.23 15.38 12.55
CA ILE A 34 -18.70 14.88 11.24
C ILE A 34 -20.08 15.48 10.92
N GLU A 35 -21.02 15.47 11.87
CA GLU A 35 -22.34 16.03 11.67
C GLU A 35 -22.31 17.54 11.41
N GLN A 36 -21.58 18.29 12.22
CA GLN A 36 -21.46 19.75 12.08
C GLN A 36 -20.85 20.16 10.73
N ARG A 37 -19.77 19.50 10.34
CA ARG A 37 -19.12 19.78 9.04
C ARG A 37 -19.96 19.28 7.86
N GLY A 38 -20.60 18.13 7.98
CA GLY A 38 -21.52 17.62 6.95
C GLY A 38 -22.74 18.51 6.77
N ALA A 39 -23.32 19.03 7.86
CA ALA A 39 -24.41 20.01 7.82
C ALA A 39 -23.96 21.33 7.15
N PHE A 40 -22.76 21.82 7.46
CA PHE A 40 -22.17 22.98 6.77
C PHE A 40 -22.06 22.73 5.26
N ILE A 41 -21.57 21.55 4.84
CA ILE A 41 -21.46 21.19 3.40
C ILE A 41 -22.83 21.25 2.73
N GLN A 42 -23.85 20.63 3.33
CA GLN A 42 -25.22 20.65 2.78
C GLN A 42 -25.82 22.07 2.75
N LYS A 43 -25.63 22.87 3.80
CA LYS A 43 -26.14 24.25 3.89
C LYS A 43 -25.42 25.17 2.90
N SER A 44 -24.17 24.91 2.56
CA SER A 44 -23.41 25.61 1.53
C SER A 44 -23.87 25.27 0.10
N GLY A 45 -24.90 24.43 -0.05
CA GLY A 45 -25.55 24.12 -1.32
C GLY A 45 -24.99 22.89 -2.05
N TYR A 46 -23.97 22.21 -1.49
CA TYR A 46 -23.45 20.97 -2.07
C TYR A 46 -24.44 19.82 -1.87
N LYS A 47 -24.61 19.01 -2.90
CA LYS A 47 -25.62 17.96 -3.00
C LYS A 47 -24.97 16.60 -3.22
N LYS A 48 -25.79 15.56 -3.14
CA LYS A 48 -25.41 14.20 -3.55
C LYS A 48 -24.81 14.22 -4.95
N GLY A 49 -23.60 13.67 -5.06
CA GLY A 49 -22.87 13.55 -6.32
C GLY A 49 -21.95 14.73 -6.66
N ASP A 50 -22.03 15.86 -5.93
CA ASP A 50 -21.07 16.94 -6.09
C ASP A 50 -19.68 16.50 -5.60
N VAL A 51 -18.64 16.86 -6.35
CA VAL A 51 -17.26 16.47 -6.01
C VAL A 51 -16.60 17.57 -5.20
N ILE A 52 -16.06 17.21 -4.05
CA ILE A 52 -15.30 18.10 -3.16
C ILE A 52 -13.89 17.52 -2.99
N ALA A 53 -12.88 18.28 -3.38
CA ALA A 53 -11.49 17.88 -3.20
C ALA A 53 -11.05 18.04 -1.74
N LEU A 54 -10.11 17.18 -1.31
CA LEU A 54 -9.51 17.20 0.02
C LEU A 54 -7.99 17.11 -0.12
N LEU A 55 -7.30 18.22 0.11
CA LEU A 55 -5.85 18.33 -0.02
C LEU A 55 -5.20 18.67 1.31
N SER A 56 -4.60 17.68 1.94
CA SER A 56 -3.93 17.82 3.24
C SER A 56 -2.96 16.66 3.48
N PRO A 57 -1.88 16.87 4.26
CA PRO A 57 -1.21 15.77 4.95
C PRO A 57 -2.18 15.02 5.89
N ASN A 58 -1.79 13.81 6.32
CA ASN A 58 -2.57 13.07 7.31
C ASN A 58 -2.76 13.89 8.58
N SER A 59 -4.01 14.04 9.01
CA SER A 59 -4.38 14.74 10.25
C SER A 59 -5.78 14.32 10.70
N VAL A 60 -6.14 14.64 11.93
CA VAL A 60 -7.49 14.42 12.47
C VAL A 60 -8.51 15.20 11.63
N GLU A 61 -8.18 16.44 11.26
CA GLU A 61 -9.03 17.30 10.43
C GLU A 61 -9.30 16.67 9.06
N MET A 62 -8.29 16.04 8.45
CA MET A 62 -8.45 15.31 7.19
C MET A 62 -9.42 14.14 7.34
N CYS A 63 -9.27 13.34 8.40
CA CYS A 63 -10.15 12.19 8.68
C CYS A 63 -11.60 12.63 8.89
N ILE A 64 -11.84 13.59 9.77
CA ILE A 64 -13.18 14.14 10.04
C ILE A 64 -13.78 14.74 8.78
N THR A 65 -12.99 15.48 7.98
CA THR A 65 -13.47 16.11 6.75
C THR A 65 -13.81 15.07 5.68
N PHE A 66 -12.99 14.03 5.53
CA PHE A 66 -13.30 12.90 4.63
C PHE A 66 -14.65 12.27 4.99
N MET A 67 -14.85 11.97 6.28
CA MET A 67 -16.11 11.39 6.76
C MET A 67 -17.29 12.35 6.56
N ALA A 68 -17.12 13.63 6.85
CA ALA A 68 -18.17 14.65 6.68
C ALA A 68 -18.59 14.83 5.22
N ILE A 69 -17.63 14.87 4.27
CA ILE A 69 -17.95 14.97 2.83
C ILE A 69 -18.76 13.75 2.39
N THR A 70 -18.31 12.54 2.71
CA THR A 70 -19.00 11.30 2.31
C THR A 70 -20.33 11.11 3.03
N ALA A 71 -20.43 11.51 4.30
CA ALA A 71 -21.68 11.48 5.07
C ALA A 71 -22.70 12.50 4.58
N SER A 72 -22.27 13.65 4.02
CA SER A 72 -23.17 14.65 3.44
C SER A 72 -23.81 14.20 2.11
N GLY A 73 -23.30 13.14 1.50
CA GLY A 73 -23.70 12.61 0.20
C GLY A 73 -22.85 13.12 -0.96
N ALA A 74 -21.91 14.01 -0.72
CA ALA A 74 -20.95 14.46 -1.71
C ALA A 74 -19.87 13.39 -1.95
N ILE A 75 -19.16 13.54 -3.06
CA ILE A 75 -18.05 12.67 -3.47
C ILE A 75 -16.74 13.34 -3.05
N VAL A 76 -15.92 12.63 -2.27
CA VAL A 76 -14.59 13.14 -1.89
C VAL A 76 -13.56 12.81 -2.96
N LEU A 77 -12.67 13.77 -3.25
CA LEU A 77 -11.49 13.62 -4.09
C LEU A 77 -10.23 13.86 -3.23
N PRO A 78 -9.67 12.85 -2.57
CA PRO A 78 -8.42 13.00 -1.84
C PRO A 78 -7.27 13.23 -2.80
N LEU A 79 -6.41 14.22 -2.50
CA LEU A 79 -5.26 14.59 -3.32
C LEU A 79 -3.96 14.43 -2.53
N ASP A 80 -2.92 13.93 -3.20
CA ASP A 80 -1.57 13.81 -2.62
C ASP A 80 -0.94 15.20 -2.44
N PRO A 81 -0.63 15.66 -1.22
CA PRO A 81 -0.04 16.98 -0.96
C PRO A 81 1.41 17.11 -1.41
N ASN A 82 2.06 16.01 -1.82
CA ASN A 82 3.46 15.99 -2.25
C ASN A 82 3.65 16.12 -3.78
N LEU A 83 2.55 16.24 -4.54
CA LEU A 83 2.64 16.45 -5.99
C LEU A 83 3.09 17.86 -6.34
N ASP A 84 3.58 18.05 -7.59
CA ASP A 84 3.82 19.39 -8.12
C ASP A 84 2.52 20.21 -8.06
N ARG A 85 2.61 21.38 -7.43
CA ARG A 85 1.47 22.28 -7.23
C ARG A 85 0.74 22.66 -8.52
N LYS A 86 1.43 22.62 -9.64
CA LYS A 86 0.86 22.92 -10.99
C LYS A 86 -0.16 21.88 -11.46
N LEU A 87 -0.14 20.66 -10.90
CA LEU A 87 -1.04 19.59 -11.30
C LEU A 87 -2.44 19.72 -10.70
N TYR A 88 -2.58 20.32 -9.51
CA TYR A 88 -3.87 20.34 -8.81
C TYR A 88 -5.01 21.02 -9.57
N PRO A 89 -4.84 22.18 -10.25
CA PRO A 89 -5.93 22.80 -11.00
C PRO A 89 -6.48 21.88 -12.11
N GLU A 90 -5.59 21.15 -12.79
CA GLU A 90 -6.00 20.20 -13.83
C GLU A 90 -6.71 18.99 -13.23
N MET A 91 -6.20 18.43 -12.13
CA MET A 91 -6.82 17.31 -11.42
C MET A 91 -8.24 17.66 -10.94
N ILE A 92 -8.42 18.83 -10.34
CA ILE A 92 -9.73 19.35 -9.91
C ILE A 92 -10.68 19.48 -11.10
N LYS A 93 -10.23 20.07 -12.21
CA LYS A 93 -11.01 20.22 -13.43
C LYS A 93 -11.40 18.86 -14.03
N LYS A 94 -10.46 17.91 -14.12
CA LYS A 94 -10.68 16.56 -14.67
C LYS A 94 -11.71 15.77 -13.85
N ALA A 95 -11.66 15.89 -12.52
CA ALA A 95 -12.62 15.26 -11.62
C ALA A 95 -13.96 16.02 -11.52
N GLY A 96 -14.01 17.29 -11.93
CA GLY A 96 -15.18 18.15 -11.80
C GLY A 96 -15.44 18.62 -10.37
N ALA A 97 -14.39 18.79 -9.56
CA ALA A 97 -14.53 19.22 -8.18
C ALA A 97 -14.93 20.70 -8.10
N GLN A 98 -15.96 20.99 -7.30
CA GLN A 98 -16.57 22.32 -7.16
C GLN A 98 -15.94 23.13 -6.01
N ALA A 99 -15.36 22.44 -5.02
CA ALA A 99 -14.68 23.06 -3.89
C ALA A 99 -13.48 22.21 -3.47
N VAL A 100 -12.61 22.80 -2.64
CA VAL A 100 -11.48 22.12 -2.03
C VAL A 100 -11.37 22.48 -0.56
N PHE A 101 -11.39 21.46 0.31
CA PHE A 101 -10.90 21.60 1.68
C PHE A 101 -9.38 21.48 1.70
N THR A 102 -8.70 22.45 2.29
CA THR A 102 -7.24 22.45 2.34
C THR A 102 -6.67 23.26 3.49
N THR A 103 -5.39 23.06 3.77
CA THR A 103 -4.60 23.84 4.72
C THR A 103 -4.20 25.21 4.13
N PRO A 104 -3.83 26.20 4.95
CA PRO A 104 -3.47 27.55 4.49
C PRO A 104 -2.38 27.59 3.43
N GLU A 105 -1.43 26.65 3.44
CA GLU A 105 -0.29 26.62 2.52
C GLU A 105 -0.67 26.34 1.06
N PHE A 106 -1.80 25.67 0.82
CA PHE A 106 -2.27 25.31 -0.53
C PHE A 106 -3.36 26.25 -1.06
N LYS A 107 -3.96 27.13 -0.22
CA LYS A 107 -5.08 27.99 -0.61
C LYS A 107 -4.85 28.81 -1.87
N LYS A 108 -3.64 29.35 -2.03
CA LYS A 108 -3.28 30.23 -3.15
C LYS A 108 -3.22 29.52 -4.52
N ILE A 109 -3.21 28.19 -4.53
CA ILE A 109 -3.15 27.39 -5.77
C ILE A 109 -4.46 27.43 -6.54
N PHE A 110 -5.59 27.48 -5.83
CA PHE A 110 -6.92 27.26 -6.37
C PHE A 110 -7.62 28.59 -6.73
N LYS A 111 -7.14 29.22 -7.82
CA LYS A 111 -7.83 30.41 -8.37
C LYS A 111 -9.11 30.00 -9.09
N GLY A 112 -10.25 30.62 -8.72
CA GLY A 112 -11.54 30.34 -9.34
C GLY A 112 -12.27 29.08 -8.83
N THR A 113 -11.71 28.39 -7.85
CA THR A 113 -12.38 27.28 -7.13
C THR A 113 -12.69 27.72 -5.71
N THR A 114 -13.84 27.33 -5.17
CA THR A 114 -14.19 27.60 -3.76
C THR A 114 -13.22 26.88 -2.82
N VAL A 115 -12.52 27.64 -1.98
CA VAL A 115 -11.57 27.10 -1.01
C VAL A 115 -12.19 27.13 0.38
N LEU A 116 -12.28 25.97 1.00
CA LEU A 116 -12.78 25.74 2.37
C LEU A 116 -11.63 25.46 3.30
N ASP A 117 -11.74 25.95 4.55
CA ASP A 117 -10.70 25.75 5.54
C ASP A 117 -10.81 24.35 6.16
N LEU A 118 -9.68 23.65 6.27
CA LEU A 118 -9.63 22.33 6.89
C LEU A 118 -9.73 22.39 8.42
N ASP A 119 -9.36 23.51 9.03
CA ASP A 119 -9.45 23.73 10.48
C ASP A 119 -10.87 23.42 11.02
N LEU A 120 -10.96 22.55 12.03
CA LEU A 120 -12.23 22.10 12.61
C LEU A 120 -12.95 23.19 13.43
N SER A 121 -12.30 24.33 13.69
CA SER A 121 -12.97 25.50 14.26
C SER A 121 -13.73 26.34 13.23
N LYS A 122 -13.57 26.01 11.93
CA LYS A 122 -14.14 26.76 10.79
C LYS A 122 -14.94 25.83 9.90
N ASN A 123 -15.81 26.44 9.07
CA ASN A 123 -16.65 25.69 8.15
C ASN A 123 -17.45 24.58 8.87
N MET A 124 -18.00 24.92 10.01
CA MET A 124 -18.83 24.08 10.87
C MET A 124 -20.21 24.71 11.00
N GLU A 125 -21.22 23.90 11.18
CA GLU A 125 -22.59 24.35 11.45
C GLU A 125 -23.02 23.83 12.81
N THR A 126 -23.25 24.76 13.75
CA THR A 126 -23.73 24.43 15.10
C THR A 126 -25.25 24.61 15.18
N GLY A 127 -25.92 23.71 15.91
CA GLY A 127 -27.38 23.76 16.09
C GLY A 127 -28.21 23.25 14.92
N THR A 128 -27.57 22.67 13.90
CA THR A 128 -28.26 22.02 12.76
C THR A 128 -27.66 20.64 12.57
N SER A 129 -28.50 19.60 12.58
CA SER A 129 -28.04 18.23 12.30
C SER A 129 -27.87 17.99 10.79
N LEU A 130 -26.87 17.18 10.44
CA LEU A 130 -26.68 16.65 9.11
C LEU A 130 -27.92 15.86 8.68
N LYS A 131 -28.52 16.23 7.56
CA LYS A 131 -29.65 15.46 7.02
C LYS A 131 -29.10 14.21 6.32
N LYS A 132 -29.61 13.04 6.73
CA LYS A 132 -29.24 11.76 6.11
C LYS A 132 -29.45 11.86 4.59
N PRO A 133 -28.40 11.70 3.77
CA PRO A 133 -28.55 11.73 2.31
C PRO A 133 -29.23 10.46 1.81
N LYS A 134 -29.89 10.55 0.67
CA LYS A 134 -30.49 9.39 -0.03
C LYS A 134 -29.41 8.62 -0.82
N ASN A 135 -28.37 8.14 -0.14
CA ASN A 135 -27.32 7.35 -0.75
C ASN A 135 -27.58 5.86 -0.54
N GLY A 136 -27.36 5.07 -1.62
CA GLY A 136 -27.34 3.61 -1.58
C GLY A 136 -25.91 3.08 -1.69
N VAL A 137 -25.77 1.78 -1.58
CA VAL A 137 -24.48 1.06 -1.61
C VAL A 137 -23.69 1.29 -2.91
N ASP A 138 -24.38 1.50 -4.03
CA ASP A 138 -23.77 1.62 -5.36
C ASP A 138 -23.48 3.07 -5.75
N ASP A 139 -23.91 4.05 -4.94
CA ASP A 139 -23.60 5.45 -5.19
C ASP A 139 -22.10 5.71 -4.99
N ILE A 140 -21.52 6.50 -5.90
CA ILE A 140 -20.10 6.88 -5.81
C ILE A 140 -19.89 7.76 -4.58
N SER A 141 -18.87 7.44 -3.78
CA SER A 141 -18.48 8.17 -2.57
C SER A 141 -17.12 8.86 -2.70
N SER A 142 -16.24 8.29 -3.51
CA SER A 142 -14.87 8.82 -3.64
C SER A 142 -14.27 8.56 -5.02
N LEU A 143 -13.35 9.46 -5.41
CA LEU A 143 -12.56 9.39 -6.63
C LEU A 143 -11.08 9.38 -6.26
N PHE A 144 -10.31 8.43 -6.81
CA PHE A 144 -8.88 8.33 -6.56
C PHE A 144 -8.09 8.42 -7.86
N PHE A 145 -7.12 9.33 -7.91
CA PHE A 145 -6.15 9.34 -9.00
C PHE A 145 -5.16 8.19 -8.85
N THR A 146 -4.93 7.48 -9.96
CA THR A 146 -3.89 6.46 -10.04
C THR A 146 -2.89 6.84 -11.13
N SER A 147 -1.60 6.54 -10.87
CA SER A 147 -0.57 6.67 -11.90
C SER A 147 -0.81 5.60 -12.96
N GLY A 148 -1.47 5.97 -14.04
CA GLY A 148 -1.66 5.09 -15.19
C GLY A 148 -0.32 4.62 -15.75
N THR A 149 -0.25 3.37 -16.19
CA THR A 149 0.93 2.81 -16.90
C THR A 149 1.15 3.44 -18.28
N THR A 150 0.17 4.19 -18.78
CA THR A 150 0.17 4.88 -20.08
C THR A 150 0.51 6.38 -19.99
N GLY A 151 0.95 6.85 -18.82
CA GLY A 151 1.35 8.25 -18.60
C GLY A 151 0.22 9.20 -18.19
N GLU A 152 -1.02 8.97 -18.59
CA GLU A 152 -2.16 9.79 -18.14
C GLU A 152 -2.77 9.24 -16.82
N PRO A 153 -2.98 10.12 -15.81
CA PRO A 153 -3.63 9.71 -14.57
C PRO A 153 -5.08 9.27 -14.83
N LYS A 154 -5.43 8.07 -14.37
CA LYS A 154 -6.79 7.53 -14.36
C LYS A 154 -7.49 7.89 -13.06
N ILE A 155 -8.81 7.99 -13.08
CA ILE A 155 -9.61 8.25 -11.87
C ILE A 155 -10.46 7.01 -11.58
N VAL A 156 -10.14 6.33 -10.49
CA VAL A 156 -10.90 5.18 -9.98
C VAL A 156 -12.10 5.70 -9.20
N GLN A 157 -13.28 5.13 -9.45
CA GLN A 157 -14.50 5.39 -8.70
C GLN A 157 -14.65 4.35 -7.57
N LEU A 158 -14.96 4.79 -6.36
CA LEU A 158 -15.35 3.87 -5.30
C LEU A 158 -16.73 4.23 -4.78
N THR A 159 -17.56 3.21 -4.60
CA THR A 159 -18.92 3.37 -4.09
C THR A 159 -18.96 3.49 -2.57
N GLN A 160 -20.08 3.89 -2.04
CA GLN A 160 -20.37 3.82 -0.60
C GLN A 160 -20.10 2.42 -0.08
N GLY A 161 -20.65 1.41 -0.79
CA GLY A 161 -20.51 -0.01 -0.44
C GLY A 161 -19.06 -0.50 -0.51
N ASN A 162 -18.30 -0.10 -1.51
CA ASN A 162 -16.88 -0.48 -1.61
C ASN A 162 -16.13 -0.09 -0.32
N LEU A 163 -16.29 1.15 0.16
CA LEU A 163 -15.53 1.62 1.32
C LEU A 163 -15.97 0.92 2.62
N PHE A 164 -17.26 0.97 2.98
CA PHE A 164 -17.64 0.44 4.31
C PHE A 164 -17.64 -1.09 4.37
N LYS A 165 -18.00 -1.79 3.29
CA LYS A 165 -17.94 -3.26 3.28
C LYS A 165 -16.50 -3.77 3.32
N THR A 166 -15.57 -3.13 2.58
CA THR A 166 -14.15 -3.49 2.64
C THR A 166 -13.55 -3.14 4.01
N ALA A 167 -13.96 -2.03 4.63
CA ALA A 167 -13.54 -1.68 5.99
C ALA A 167 -13.97 -2.77 7.00
N LEU A 168 -15.23 -3.20 6.95
CA LEU A 168 -15.75 -4.28 7.80
C LEU A 168 -15.04 -5.61 7.56
N ALA A 169 -14.86 -6.01 6.29
CA ALA A 169 -14.16 -7.26 5.94
C ALA A 169 -12.70 -7.25 6.39
N ASN A 170 -12.02 -6.10 6.29
CA ASN A 170 -10.65 -5.93 6.78
C ASN A 170 -10.58 -6.03 8.31
N ALA A 171 -11.49 -5.36 9.02
CA ALA A 171 -11.57 -5.39 10.48
C ALA A 171 -11.84 -6.81 11.00
N GLU A 172 -12.79 -7.52 10.38
CA GLU A 172 -13.13 -8.90 10.72
C GLU A 172 -11.95 -9.85 10.50
N PHE A 173 -11.31 -9.77 9.32
CA PHE A 173 -10.17 -10.62 8.98
C PHE A 173 -8.98 -10.39 9.90
N CYS A 174 -8.65 -9.14 10.18
CA CYS A 174 -7.59 -8.75 11.11
C CYS A 174 -7.99 -8.89 12.59
N ARG A 175 -9.25 -9.25 12.87
CA ARG A 175 -9.79 -9.37 14.23
C ARG A 175 -9.48 -8.14 15.07
N THR A 176 -9.71 -6.95 14.49
CA THR A 176 -9.54 -5.71 15.24
C THR A 176 -10.60 -5.56 16.32
N SER A 177 -10.31 -4.82 17.38
CA SER A 177 -11.18 -4.66 18.55
C SER A 177 -11.02 -3.25 19.13
N PRO A 178 -11.89 -2.84 20.07
CA PRO A 178 -11.74 -1.58 20.78
C PRO A 178 -10.43 -1.44 21.57
N ASP A 179 -9.78 -2.57 21.90
CA ASP A 179 -8.49 -2.56 22.61
C ASP A 179 -7.29 -2.28 21.70
N ASP A 180 -7.53 -2.20 20.38
CA ASP A 180 -6.48 -1.95 19.42
C ASP A 180 -6.21 -0.47 19.20
N MET A 181 -4.93 -0.14 19.03
CA MET A 181 -4.49 1.17 18.53
C MET A 181 -3.62 0.99 17.30
N ILE A 182 -3.97 1.71 16.25
CA ILE A 182 -3.32 1.63 14.95
C ILE A 182 -2.35 2.78 14.78
N LEU A 183 -1.11 2.49 14.39
CA LEU A 183 -0.17 3.52 13.94
C LEU A 183 -0.44 3.89 12.48
N SER A 184 -1.14 4.99 12.26
CA SER A 184 -1.55 5.47 10.95
C SER A 184 -0.48 6.35 10.31
N LEU A 185 0.48 5.69 9.61
CA LEU A 185 1.57 6.33 8.84
C LEU A 185 1.26 6.43 7.36
N LEU A 186 0.42 5.51 6.86
CA LEU A 186 0.12 5.43 5.44
C LEU A 186 -0.66 6.66 4.98
N PRO A 187 -0.38 7.18 3.77
CA PRO A 187 -1.14 8.30 3.24
C PRO A 187 -2.61 7.98 3.09
N LEU A 188 -3.48 8.75 3.75
CA LEU A 188 -4.94 8.54 3.73
C LEU A 188 -5.60 8.96 2.41
N PHE A 189 -4.87 9.67 1.54
CA PHE A 189 -5.28 9.95 0.18
C PHE A 189 -5.04 8.77 -0.79
N HIS A 190 -4.53 7.64 -0.30
CA HIS A 190 -4.46 6.36 -1.01
C HIS A 190 -5.41 5.34 -0.38
N ALA A 191 -6.05 4.51 -1.21
CA ALA A 191 -7.02 3.50 -0.76
C ALA A 191 -6.43 2.53 0.28
N TYR A 192 -5.13 2.17 0.18
CA TYR A 192 -4.46 1.33 1.17
C TYR A 192 -4.45 1.99 2.55
N GLY A 193 -3.99 3.23 2.64
CA GLY A 193 -3.96 3.97 3.91
C GLY A 193 -5.37 4.20 4.46
N LEU A 194 -6.29 4.60 3.60
CA LEU A 194 -7.68 4.87 3.97
C LEU A 194 -8.36 3.64 4.61
N ILE A 195 -8.18 2.45 4.06
CA ILE A 195 -8.81 1.23 4.59
C ILE A 195 -7.98 0.63 5.72
N ALA A 196 -6.69 0.34 5.51
CA ALA A 196 -5.90 -0.43 6.47
C ALA A 196 -5.50 0.37 7.72
N ALA A 197 -5.38 1.70 7.61
CA ALA A 197 -4.92 2.55 8.71
C ALA A 197 -5.99 3.51 9.27
N PHE A 198 -7.23 3.47 8.73
CA PHE A 198 -8.30 4.35 9.19
C PHE A 198 -9.67 3.64 9.25
N LEU A 199 -10.37 3.46 8.11
CA LEU A 199 -11.77 2.99 8.11
C LEU A 199 -11.90 1.54 8.60
N GLY A 200 -10.95 0.65 8.28
CA GLY A 200 -10.98 -0.73 8.74
C GLY A 200 -10.91 -0.83 10.26
N PRO A 201 -9.85 -0.31 10.91
CA PRO A 201 -9.78 -0.27 12.37
C PRO A 201 -10.97 0.42 13.04
N MET A 202 -11.40 1.56 12.49
CA MET A 202 -12.56 2.28 12.97
C MET A 202 -13.82 1.39 13.03
N ALA A 203 -14.01 0.49 12.07
CA ALA A 203 -15.19 -0.37 11.99
C ALA A 203 -15.45 -1.21 13.25
N HIS A 204 -14.42 -1.53 14.02
CA HIS A 204 -14.50 -2.29 15.25
C HIS A 204 -14.14 -1.47 16.52
N GLY A 205 -14.17 -0.14 16.42
CA GLY A 205 -13.99 0.74 17.58
C GLY A 205 -12.54 0.92 18.05
N SER A 206 -11.57 0.57 17.20
CA SER A 206 -10.14 0.74 17.49
C SER A 206 -9.73 2.21 17.48
N SER A 207 -8.70 2.57 18.26
CA SER A 207 -8.12 3.91 18.27
C SER A 207 -7.09 4.10 17.17
N ILE A 208 -6.93 5.34 16.69
CA ILE A 208 -6.03 5.69 15.60
C ILE A 208 -5.00 6.71 16.08
N CYS A 209 -3.72 6.34 16.02
CA CYS A 209 -2.60 7.23 16.27
C CYS A 209 -2.09 7.75 14.93
N ILE A 210 -2.45 8.98 14.55
CA ILE A 210 -2.00 9.60 13.31
C ILE A 210 -0.56 10.07 13.47
N GLN A 211 0.33 9.55 12.63
CA GLN A 211 1.73 9.91 12.58
C GLN A 211 2.09 10.43 11.18
N PRO A 212 2.18 11.76 11.00
CA PRO A 212 2.46 12.34 9.68
C PRO A 212 3.94 12.23 9.28
N SER A 213 4.85 12.04 10.23
CA SER A 213 6.28 11.96 9.99
C SER A 213 6.74 10.51 9.78
N LEU A 214 7.50 10.27 8.72
CA LEU A 214 8.15 8.97 8.43
C LEU A 214 9.58 8.87 8.99
N LYS A 215 10.03 9.85 9.79
CA LYS A 215 11.36 9.82 10.41
C LYS A 215 11.40 8.78 11.52
N GLY A 216 12.45 7.96 11.55
CA GLY A 216 12.62 6.90 12.54
C GLY A 216 12.44 7.33 14.00
N PRO A 217 13.07 8.45 14.46
CA PRO A 217 12.86 8.95 15.82
C PRO A 217 11.40 9.26 16.17
N ASP A 218 10.65 9.84 15.23
CA ASP A 218 9.23 10.20 15.45
C ASP A 218 8.35 8.94 15.55
N ILE A 219 8.64 7.93 14.71
CA ILE A 219 7.96 6.62 14.77
C ILE A 219 8.24 5.93 16.10
N LEU A 220 9.51 5.89 16.53
CA LEU A 220 9.90 5.29 17.81
C LEU A 220 9.25 6.01 19.00
N LYS A 221 9.13 7.34 18.94
CA LYS A 221 8.41 8.12 19.93
C LYS A 221 6.94 7.71 20.00
N SER A 222 6.25 7.62 18.85
CA SER A 222 4.85 7.21 18.82
C SER A 222 4.64 5.79 19.36
N LEU A 223 5.55 4.86 19.05
CA LEU A 223 5.52 3.49 19.59
C LEU A 223 5.76 3.44 21.10
N ALA A 224 6.56 4.36 21.65
CA ALA A 224 6.85 4.42 23.08
C ALA A 224 5.73 5.10 23.90
N GLU A 225 5.07 6.11 23.32
CA GLU A 225 4.06 6.92 23.99
C GLU A 225 2.62 6.35 23.86
N ASN A 226 2.40 5.44 22.89
CA ASN A 226 1.07 4.90 22.61
C ASN A 226 1.08 3.36 22.62
N PRO A 227 0.02 2.71 23.10
CA PRO A 227 -0.10 1.25 23.14
C PRO A 227 -0.44 0.69 21.75
N ILE A 228 0.46 0.87 20.78
CA ILE A 228 0.25 0.43 19.40
C ILE A 228 0.17 -1.10 19.32
N THR A 229 -0.88 -1.61 18.71
CA THR A 229 -1.12 -3.05 18.50
C THR A 229 -1.07 -3.45 17.02
N PHE A 230 -1.36 -2.49 16.13
CA PHE A 230 -1.44 -2.73 14.69
C PHE A 230 -0.63 -1.67 13.92
N PHE A 231 0.27 -2.14 13.06
CA PHE A 231 1.20 -1.28 12.34
C PHE A 231 1.24 -1.63 10.84
N PRO A 232 0.42 -0.98 9.98
CA PRO A 232 0.49 -1.10 8.54
C PRO A 232 1.52 -0.13 7.96
N ALA A 233 2.38 -0.62 7.05
CA ALA A 233 3.38 0.20 6.39
C ALA A 233 3.75 -0.33 4.99
N VAL A 234 4.55 0.45 4.26
CA VAL A 234 5.12 0.02 2.99
C VAL A 234 6.41 -0.79 3.20
N PRO A 235 6.78 -1.69 2.26
CA PRO A 235 7.96 -2.54 2.37
C PRO A 235 9.25 -1.79 2.69
N LEU A 236 9.46 -0.65 2.05
CA LEU A 236 10.67 0.16 2.28
C LEU A 236 10.83 0.55 3.75
N LEU A 237 9.74 0.90 4.45
CA LEU A 237 9.83 1.24 5.87
C LEU A 237 10.27 0.04 6.70
N TRP A 238 9.74 -1.14 6.41
CA TRP A 238 10.14 -2.39 7.06
C TRP A 238 11.61 -2.72 6.81
N GLU A 239 12.08 -2.52 5.57
CA GLU A 239 13.49 -2.70 5.20
C GLU A 239 14.39 -1.72 5.96
N LEU A 240 14.05 -0.42 5.97
CA LEU A 240 14.81 0.61 6.68
C LEU A 240 14.87 0.38 8.21
N ILE A 241 13.76 -0.03 8.82
CA ILE A 241 13.73 -0.37 10.25
C ILE A 241 14.68 -1.55 10.52
N MET A 242 14.63 -2.60 9.72
CA MET A 242 15.48 -3.77 9.89
C MET A 242 16.96 -3.42 9.69
N ASP A 243 17.29 -2.68 8.64
CA ASP A 243 18.67 -2.25 8.38
C ASP A 243 19.19 -1.35 9.50
N GLY A 244 18.35 -0.47 10.05
CA GLY A 244 18.67 0.34 11.22
C GLY A 244 18.98 -0.51 12.46
N ILE A 245 18.18 -1.55 12.73
CA ILE A 245 18.42 -2.51 13.82
C ILE A 245 19.75 -3.25 13.61
N ILE A 246 19.97 -3.80 12.41
CA ILE A 246 21.21 -4.53 12.06
C ILE A 246 22.43 -3.63 12.24
N ASN A 247 22.37 -2.39 11.75
CA ASN A 247 23.47 -1.43 11.87
C ASN A 247 23.74 -1.04 13.33
N LYS A 248 22.70 -0.80 14.13
CA LYS A 248 22.84 -0.48 15.55
C LYS A 248 23.59 -1.61 16.28
N VAL A 249 23.18 -2.86 16.10
CA VAL A 249 23.84 -4.02 16.73
C VAL A 249 25.29 -4.18 16.23
N ARG A 250 25.55 -3.90 14.94
CA ARG A 250 26.90 -3.94 14.36
C ARG A 250 27.84 -2.94 15.02
N LEU A 251 27.36 -1.73 15.32
CA LEU A 251 28.14 -0.67 15.95
C LEU A 251 28.42 -0.94 17.44
N GLU A 252 27.52 -1.68 18.13
CA GLU A 252 27.71 -1.97 19.55
C GLU A 252 28.86 -2.96 19.80
N SER A 253 28.92 -4.10 19.07
CA SER A 253 29.94 -5.12 19.26
C SER A 253 29.96 -6.13 18.12
N LYS A 254 31.16 -6.48 17.63
CA LYS A 254 31.36 -7.54 16.62
C LYS A 254 30.82 -8.90 17.08
N MET A 255 30.95 -9.23 18.37
CA MET A 255 30.46 -10.50 18.92
C MET A 255 28.90 -10.49 18.98
N LYS A 256 28.29 -9.45 19.53
CA LYS A 256 26.83 -9.30 19.54
C LYS A 256 26.26 -9.38 18.13
N PHE A 257 26.90 -8.72 17.17
CA PHE A 257 26.48 -8.75 15.77
C PHE A 257 26.50 -10.16 15.17
N ARG A 258 27.57 -10.95 15.41
CA ARG A 258 27.65 -12.35 14.94
C ARG A 258 26.52 -13.20 15.52
N VAL A 259 26.29 -13.11 16.83
CA VAL A 259 25.21 -13.83 17.51
C VAL A 259 23.85 -13.41 16.99
N PHE A 260 23.62 -12.10 16.83
CA PHE A 260 22.39 -11.54 16.31
C PHE A 260 22.09 -12.06 14.89
N MET A 261 23.07 -11.98 13.96
CA MET A 261 22.92 -12.48 12.59
C MET A 261 22.68 -13.99 12.54
N PHE A 262 23.34 -14.77 13.44
CA PHE A 262 23.08 -16.20 13.55
C PHE A 262 21.59 -16.48 13.88
N PHE A 263 21.02 -15.78 14.88
CA PHE A 263 19.63 -15.98 15.24
C PHE A 263 18.65 -15.37 14.22
N LEU A 264 19.01 -14.31 13.51
CA LEU A 264 18.22 -13.84 12.37
C LEU A 264 18.13 -14.91 11.28
N LYS A 265 19.24 -15.58 10.98
CA LYS A 265 19.29 -16.61 9.93
C LYS A 265 18.60 -17.90 10.33
N TYR A 266 18.77 -18.35 11.57
CA TYR A 266 18.31 -19.66 12.04
C TYR A 266 17.13 -19.60 13.03
N GLY A 267 16.64 -18.42 13.37
CA GLY A 267 15.56 -18.24 14.36
C GLY A 267 14.26 -18.96 14.01
N LEU A 268 13.93 -19.08 12.72
CA LEU A 268 12.79 -19.89 12.27
C LEU A 268 12.95 -21.38 12.61
N TYR A 269 14.17 -21.92 12.51
CA TYR A 269 14.45 -23.31 12.91
C TYR A 269 14.24 -23.50 14.40
N PHE A 270 14.80 -22.61 15.23
CA PHE A 270 14.61 -22.66 16.68
C PHE A 270 13.15 -22.60 17.10
N ARG A 271 12.34 -21.77 16.41
CA ARG A 271 10.90 -21.69 16.69
C ARG A 271 10.15 -22.97 16.33
N LYS A 272 10.52 -23.63 15.21
CA LYS A 272 9.90 -24.89 14.77
C LYS A 272 10.26 -26.07 15.68
N THR A 273 11.43 -26.06 16.31
CA THR A 273 11.92 -27.14 17.19
C THR A 273 11.53 -26.95 18.66
N GLY A 274 10.71 -25.96 19.00
CA GLY A 274 10.31 -25.68 20.38
C GLY A 274 11.33 -24.87 21.18
N LEU A 275 12.50 -24.56 20.62
CA LEU A 275 13.58 -23.81 21.27
C LEU A 275 13.46 -22.29 21.04
N GLY A 276 12.28 -21.79 20.72
CA GLY A 276 11.99 -20.39 20.41
C GLY A 276 12.27 -19.40 21.55
N ALA A 277 12.33 -19.87 22.80
CA ALA A 277 12.67 -19.03 23.95
C ALA A 277 14.11 -18.47 23.90
N ILE A 278 15.05 -19.16 23.24
CA ILE A 278 16.45 -18.72 23.13
C ILE A 278 16.55 -17.43 22.27
N PRO A 279 16.09 -17.42 20.99
CA PRO A 279 16.11 -16.20 20.20
C PRO A 279 15.24 -15.10 20.80
N ALA A 280 14.14 -15.42 21.50
CA ALA A 280 13.25 -14.42 22.11
C ALA A 280 14.00 -13.51 23.12
N LYS A 281 14.91 -14.06 23.94
CA LYS A 281 15.73 -13.28 24.87
C LYS A 281 16.67 -12.30 24.15
N ILE A 282 17.23 -12.72 23.01
CA ILE A 282 18.15 -11.88 22.21
C ILE A 282 17.39 -10.73 21.55
N PHE A 283 16.16 -10.99 21.10
CA PHE A 283 15.33 -10.00 20.44
C PHE A 283 14.45 -9.17 21.38
N ALA A 284 14.49 -9.43 22.71
CA ALA A 284 13.69 -8.70 23.70
C ALA A 284 13.82 -7.17 23.62
N PRO A 285 15.01 -6.56 23.41
CA PRO A 285 15.10 -5.11 23.26
C PRO A 285 14.37 -4.57 22.02
N ILE A 286 14.28 -5.38 20.96
CA ILE A 286 13.56 -5.02 19.73
C ILE A 286 12.05 -5.08 19.98
N HIS A 287 11.57 -6.16 20.62
CA HIS A 287 10.17 -6.26 21.02
C HIS A 287 9.74 -5.09 21.92
N ALA A 288 10.60 -4.70 22.88
CA ALA A 288 10.34 -3.55 23.73
C ALA A 288 10.23 -2.23 22.93
N ALA A 289 11.05 -2.07 21.86
CA ALA A 289 11.02 -0.89 21.01
C ALA A 289 9.76 -0.81 20.12
N PHE A 290 9.21 -1.95 19.68
CA PHE A 290 7.92 -2.00 18.97
C PHE A 290 6.71 -1.85 19.91
N GLY A 291 6.93 -2.00 21.21
CA GLY A 291 5.86 -2.02 22.22
C GLY A 291 5.35 -3.44 22.52
N PRO A 292 4.95 -3.70 23.78
CA PRO A 292 4.54 -5.04 24.23
C PRO A 292 3.21 -5.50 23.61
N GLY A 293 2.44 -4.56 23.06
CA GLY A 293 1.10 -4.81 22.50
C GLY A 293 1.10 -5.15 21.01
N ILE A 294 2.24 -5.03 20.29
CA ILE A 294 2.24 -5.23 18.85
C ILE A 294 1.83 -6.66 18.46
N ARG A 295 0.70 -6.81 17.78
CA ARG A 295 0.14 -8.11 17.39
C ARG A 295 -0.05 -8.30 15.90
N ILE A 296 -0.12 -7.20 15.13
CA ILE A 296 -0.21 -7.24 13.66
C ILE A 296 0.73 -6.19 13.08
N MET A 297 1.55 -6.62 12.15
CA MET A 297 2.39 -5.77 11.30
C MET A 297 2.08 -6.14 9.85
N VAL A 298 1.75 -5.14 9.01
CA VAL A 298 1.33 -5.40 7.62
C VAL A 298 2.23 -4.65 6.66
N SER A 299 2.74 -5.36 5.66
CA SER A 299 3.46 -4.80 4.51
C SER A 299 2.57 -4.83 3.27
N GLY A 300 2.33 -3.70 2.63
CA GLY A 300 1.50 -3.62 1.42
C GLY A 300 1.92 -2.49 0.49
N GLY A 301 1.30 -2.44 -0.70
CA GLY A 301 1.52 -1.42 -1.73
C GLY A 301 2.71 -1.67 -2.66
N ALA A 302 3.67 -2.52 -2.27
CA ALA A 302 4.78 -2.97 -3.10
C ALA A 302 5.28 -4.34 -2.61
N PRO A 303 6.09 -5.09 -3.39
CA PRO A 303 6.68 -6.34 -2.96
C PRO A 303 7.68 -6.15 -1.80
N LEU A 304 7.57 -6.97 -0.75
CA LEU A 304 8.55 -7.06 0.35
C LEU A 304 9.59 -8.12 -0.01
N LYS A 305 10.88 -7.79 0.08
CA LYS A 305 11.93 -8.79 -0.10
C LYS A 305 11.82 -9.91 0.93
N GLU A 306 11.84 -11.14 0.47
CA GLU A 306 11.61 -12.34 1.30
C GLU A 306 12.58 -12.45 2.49
N VAL A 307 13.81 -11.95 2.33
CA VAL A 307 14.82 -11.95 3.38
C VAL A 307 14.36 -11.15 4.61
N TYR A 308 13.73 -9.99 4.39
CA TYR A 308 13.22 -9.19 5.51
C TYR A 308 12.01 -9.85 6.16
N ALA A 309 11.09 -10.42 5.38
CA ALA A 309 9.99 -11.22 5.93
C ALA A 309 10.51 -12.37 6.83
N LYS A 310 11.56 -13.06 6.39
CA LYS A 310 12.24 -14.09 7.17
C LYS A 310 12.86 -13.53 8.46
N TYR A 311 13.50 -12.37 8.42
CA TYR A 311 14.11 -11.73 9.59
C TYR A 311 13.06 -11.36 10.64
N TYR A 312 11.97 -10.67 10.24
CA TYR A 312 10.86 -10.34 11.15
C TYR A 312 10.27 -11.61 11.77
N ARG A 313 10.04 -12.64 10.96
CA ARG A 313 9.52 -13.92 11.45
C ARG A 313 10.48 -14.63 12.38
N SER A 314 11.79 -14.58 12.13
CA SER A 314 12.83 -15.16 13.01
C SER A 314 12.85 -14.48 14.37
N MET A 315 12.67 -13.18 14.41
CA MET A 315 12.50 -12.42 15.65
C MET A 315 11.18 -12.74 16.37
N GLY A 316 10.17 -13.27 15.65
CA GLY A 316 8.84 -13.55 16.19
C GLY A 316 7.90 -12.37 16.08
N LEU A 317 8.24 -11.38 15.26
CA LEU A 317 7.37 -10.28 14.95
C LEU A 317 6.35 -10.68 13.85
N PRO A 318 5.08 -10.32 14.01
CA PRO A 318 3.98 -10.82 13.17
C PRO A 318 3.81 -10.01 11.87
N LEU A 319 4.89 -9.91 11.06
CA LEU A 319 4.84 -9.21 9.78
C LEU A 319 4.21 -10.10 8.71
N ILE A 320 3.08 -9.67 8.20
CA ILE A 320 2.34 -10.27 7.09
C ILE A 320 2.36 -9.35 5.87
N GLN A 321 1.96 -9.87 4.73
CA GLN A 321 1.78 -9.07 3.52
C GLN A 321 0.30 -8.97 3.15
N GLY A 322 -0.08 -7.85 2.54
CA GLY A 322 -1.36 -7.64 1.91
C GLY A 322 -1.17 -7.08 0.50
N TYR A 323 -2.14 -7.33 -0.36
CA TYR A 323 -2.14 -6.82 -1.72
C TYR A 323 -3.49 -6.19 -2.05
N GLY A 324 -3.43 -5.20 -2.90
CA GLY A 324 -4.57 -4.54 -3.49
C GLY A 324 -4.18 -3.33 -4.31
N LEU A 325 -5.16 -2.81 -4.99
CA LEU A 325 -5.07 -1.67 -5.90
C LEU A 325 -6.06 -0.60 -5.45
N SER A 326 -6.00 0.58 -6.02
CA SER A 326 -7.08 1.56 -5.86
C SER A 326 -8.40 1.00 -6.40
N GLU A 327 -8.33 0.22 -7.47
CA GLU A 327 -9.42 -0.47 -8.14
C GLU A 327 -10.05 -1.59 -7.28
N THR A 328 -9.35 -2.05 -6.24
CA THR A 328 -9.87 -3.03 -5.28
C THR A 328 -10.12 -2.43 -3.90
N THR A 329 -10.29 -1.10 -3.81
CA THR A 329 -10.54 -0.36 -2.57
C THR A 329 -9.42 -0.57 -1.54
N GLY A 330 -8.16 -0.63 -2.00
CA GLY A 330 -7.01 -0.99 -1.18
C GLY A 330 -6.89 -2.50 -1.00
N PRO A 331 -6.68 -3.03 0.24
CA PRO A 331 -6.38 -4.44 0.44
C PRO A 331 -7.56 -5.33 0.04
N ILE A 332 -7.32 -6.24 -0.91
CA ILE A 332 -8.27 -7.29 -1.31
C ILE A 332 -7.80 -8.66 -0.84
N THR A 333 -6.51 -8.79 -0.55
CA THR A 333 -5.93 -9.96 0.12
C THR A 333 -5.08 -9.55 1.29
N VAL A 334 -5.04 -10.36 2.34
CA VAL A 334 -4.23 -10.14 3.55
C VAL A 334 -3.72 -11.49 4.06
N GLY A 335 -2.48 -11.52 4.54
CA GLY A 335 -1.88 -12.70 5.19
C GLY A 335 -2.53 -12.99 6.54
N ASP A 336 -2.63 -14.26 6.89
CA ASP A 336 -3.09 -14.67 8.22
C ASP A 336 -1.95 -14.50 9.24
N TYR A 337 -2.10 -13.55 10.16
CA TYR A 337 -1.08 -13.27 11.19
C TYR A 337 -0.98 -14.39 12.24
N THR A 338 -1.98 -15.27 12.35
CA THR A 338 -1.93 -16.44 13.23
C THR A 338 -1.18 -17.61 12.58
N ASN A 339 -1.13 -17.65 11.23
CA ASN A 339 -0.47 -18.68 10.44
C ASN A 339 0.38 -18.06 9.31
N ILE A 340 1.39 -17.28 9.70
CA ILE A 340 2.23 -16.51 8.77
C ILE A 340 2.95 -17.40 7.78
N ARG A 341 2.73 -17.16 6.49
CA ARG A 341 3.43 -17.78 5.37
C ARG A 341 4.26 -16.73 4.64
N ILE A 342 5.52 -17.03 4.43
CA ILE A 342 6.44 -16.12 3.73
C ILE A 342 6.23 -16.25 2.22
N GLY A 343 6.33 -15.12 1.49
CA GLY A 343 6.23 -15.07 0.04
C GLY A 343 4.80 -14.99 -0.52
N THR A 344 3.77 -15.12 0.33
CA THR A 344 2.37 -14.95 -0.09
C THR A 344 1.84 -13.58 0.29
N ILE A 345 0.90 -13.07 -0.50
CA ILE A 345 0.08 -11.90 -0.19
C ILE A 345 -1.20 -12.26 0.59
N GLY A 346 -1.31 -13.52 1.03
CA GLY A 346 -2.43 -14.01 1.83
C GLY A 346 -3.58 -14.58 1.01
N ALA A 347 -4.74 -14.64 1.66
CA ALA A 347 -6.00 -15.06 1.07
C ALA A 347 -6.90 -13.86 0.78
N VAL A 348 -7.91 -14.09 -0.05
CA VAL A 348 -8.90 -13.07 -0.41
C VAL A 348 -9.73 -12.70 0.82
N LEU A 349 -9.96 -11.41 1.03
CA LEU A 349 -10.84 -10.92 2.09
C LEU A 349 -12.30 -11.35 1.85
N PRO A 350 -13.05 -11.61 2.93
CA PRO A 350 -14.46 -12.02 2.84
C PRO A 350 -15.29 -11.10 1.93
N GLY A 351 -16.23 -11.68 1.19
CA GLY A 351 -17.07 -10.95 0.24
C GLY A 351 -16.42 -10.65 -1.11
N ASN A 352 -15.20 -11.15 -1.34
CA ASN A 352 -14.53 -11.08 -2.62
C ASN A 352 -14.14 -12.47 -3.12
N GLU A 353 -13.94 -12.58 -4.43
CA GLU A 353 -13.51 -13.79 -5.12
C GLU A 353 -12.27 -13.49 -5.96
N ALA A 354 -11.40 -14.49 -6.14
CA ALA A 354 -10.24 -14.43 -7.03
C ALA A 354 -10.26 -15.61 -8.00
N LYS A 355 -9.88 -15.37 -9.25
CA LYS A 355 -9.57 -16.41 -10.23
C LYS A 355 -8.28 -16.12 -10.96
N LEU A 356 -7.70 -17.13 -11.57
CA LEU A 356 -6.63 -17.02 -12.55
C LEU A 356 -7.23 -17.04 -13.94
N HIS A 357 -6.94 -16.02 -14.74
CA HIS A 357 -7.28 -15.99 -16.16
C HIS A 357 -6.10 -16.53 -16.96
N GLU A 358 -6.37 -17.46 -17.87
CA GLU A 358 -5.42 -18.12 -18.76
C GLU A 358 -4.14 -18.63 -18.07
N PRO A 359 -4.24 -19.52 -17.05
CA PRO A 359 -3.07 -20.04 -16.38
C PRO A 359 -2.22 -20.90 -17.29
N ASP A 360 -0.90 -20.73 -17.23
CA ASP A 360 0.07 -21.55 -17.94
C ASP A 360 0.26 -22.95 -17.31
N ASN A 361 1.19 -23.75 -17.86
CA ASN A 361 1.49 -25.09 -17.37
C ASN A 361 2.10 -25.11 -15.94
N GLU A 362 2.60 -23.98 -15.45
CA GLU A 362 3.10 -23.82 -14.07
C GLU A 362 1.99 -23.33 -13.13
N GLY A 363 0.78 -23.10 -13.64
CA GLY A 363 -0.38 -22.59 -12.90
C GLY A 363 -0.28 -21.09 -12.60
N ILE A 364 0.49 -20.35 -13.40
CA ILE A 364 0.62 -18.90 -13.34
C ILE A 364 -0.32 -18.29 -14.36
N GLY A 365 -1.22 -17.43 -13.91
CA GLY A 365 -2.17 -16.70 -14.75
C GLY A 365 -2.41 -15.30 -14.23
N GLU A 366 -3.20 -14.51 -14.95
CA GLU A 366 -3.59 -13.18 -14.47
C GLU A 366 -4.52 -13.31 -13.27
N LEU A 367 -4.20 -12.55 -12.21
CA LEU A 367 -5.06 -12.43 -11.03
C LEU A 367 -6.24 -11.52 -11.34
N CYS A 368 -7.44 -12.08 -11.28
CA CYS A 368 -8.69 -11.35 -11.48
C CYS A 368 -9.54 -11.41 -10.21
N PHE A 369 -10.17 -10.30 -9.86
CA PHE A 369 -10.98 -10.20 -8.65
C PHE A 369 -12.40 -9.71 -8.93
N ARG A 370 -13.36 -10.21 -8.14
CA ARG A 370 -14.75 -9.77 -8.13
C ARG A 370 -15.24 -9.65 -6.68
N GLY A 371 -16.11 -8.71 -6.36
CA GLY A 371 -16.76 -8.64 -5.06
C GLY A 371 -16.88 -7.24 -4.49
N ILE A 372 -17.05 -7.16 -3.17
CA ILE A 372 -17.39 -5.93 -2.45
C ILE A 372 -16.32 -4.85 -2.54
N GLY A 373 -15.05 -5.24 -2.71
CA GLY A 373 -13.94 -4.29 -2.80
C GLY A 373 -13.70 -3.76 -4.22
N VAL A 374 -14.23 -4.41 -5.26
CA VAL A 374 -13.91 -4.08 -6.64
C VAL A 374 -14.69 -2.84 -7.09
N THR A 375 -13.96 -1.89 -7.70
CA THR A 375 -14.51 -0.65 -8.28
C THR A 375 -15.61 -0.92 -9.31
N PRO A 376 -16.61 -0.06 -9.50
CA PRO A 376 -17.49 -0.12 -10.67
C PRO A 376 -16.79 0.35 -11.96
N GLY A 377 -15.56 0.87 -11.86
CA GLY A 377 -14.76 1.28 -13.01
C GLY A 377 -14.11 2.65 -12.89
N TYR A 378 -13.49 3.09 -13.98
CA TYR A 378 -12.84 4.39 -14.11
C TYR A 378 -13.83 5.49 -14.50
N PHE A 379 -13.69 6.63 -13.85
CA PHE A 379 -14.57 7.79 -14.05
C PHE A 379 -14.50 8.30 -15.49
N LYS A 380 -15.67 8.40 -16.15
CA LYS A 380 -15.82 8.87 -17.54
C LYS A 380 -14.97 8.14 -18.59
N ASN A 381 -14.59 6.88 -18.34
CA ASN A 381 -13.77 6.10 -19.28
C ASN A 381 -14.43 4.75 -19.63
N LYS A 382 -15.51 4.80 -20.39
CA LYS A 382 -16.30 3.61 -20.79
C LYS A 382 -15.45 2.59 -21.58
N LYS A 383 -14.54 3.06 -22.46
CA LYS A 383 -13.69 2.18 -23.26
C LYS A 383 -12.79 1.33 -22.36
N LEU A 384 -12.06 1.98 -21.43
CA LEU A 384 -11.20 1.24 -20.51
C LEU A 384 -12.00 0.29 -19.62
N ASN A 385 -13.20 0.70 -19.19
CA ASN A 385 -14.05 -0.16 -18.36
C ASN A 385 -14.46 -1.45 -19.11
N SER A 386 -14.72 -1.39 -20.41
CA SER A 386 -15.01 -2.59 -21.20
C SER A 386 -13.77 -3.48 -21.47
N GLU A 387 -12.57 -2.96 -21.25
CA GLU A 387 -11.31 -3.70 -21.45
C GLU A 387 -10.85 -4.41 -20.15
N VAL A 388 -11.19 -3.86 -18.98
CA VAL A 388 -10.68 -4.34 -17.69
C VAL A 388 -11.65 -5.23 -16.91
N PHE A 389 -12.87 -5.41 -17.39
CA PHE A 389 -13.83 -6.35 -16.80
C PHE A 389 -14.21 -7.42 -17.82
N ASP A 390 -14.22 -8.67 -17.41
CA ASP A 390 -14.74 -9.75 -18.23
C ASP A 390 -16.27 -9.87 -18.12
N GLU A 391 -16.86 -10.80 -18.89
CA GLU A 391 -18.31 -11.04 -18.92
C GLU A 391 -18.87 -11.54 -17.59
N GLU A 392 -18.03 -12.14 -16.74
CA GLU A 392 -18.42 -12.60 -15.40
C GLU A 392 -18.30 -11.50 -14.34
N GLY A 393 -17.81 -10.30 -14.71
CA GLY A 393 -17.63 -9.16 -13.84
C GLY A 393 -16.34 -9.21 -13.00
N PHE A 394 -15.35 -10.03 -13.37
CA PHE A 394 -14.03 -9.98 -12.75
C PHE A 394 -13.20 -8.85 -13.33
N PHE A 395 -12.55 -8.12 -12.44
CA PHE A 395 -11.60 -7.07 -12.77
C PHE A 395 -10.21 -7.69 -13.05
N HIS A 396 -9.67 -7.40 -14.21
CA HIS A 396 -8.34 -7.80 -14.68
C HIS A 396 -7.29 -6.85 -14.12
N THR A 397 -6.40 -7.35 -13.26
CA THR A 397 -5.42 -6.52 -12.54
C THR A 397 -4.18 -6.19 -13.35
N GLY A 398 -3.88 -6.97 -14.38
CA GLY A 398 -2.60 -6.97 -15.07
C GLY A 398 -1.45 -7.56 -14.25
N ASP A 399 -1.72 -8.08 -13.03
CA ASP A 399 -0.73 -8.74 -12.19
C ASP A 399 -0.84 -10.26 -12.36
N LEU A 400 0.29 -10.93 -12.50
CA LEU A 400 0.40 -12.39 -12.64
C LEU A 400 0.65 -13.05 -11.31
N GLY A 401 0.07 -14.23 -11.11
CA GLY A 401 0.26 -14.97 -9.89
C GLY A 401 -0.24 -16.40 -9.94
N ARG A 402 -0.15 -17.08 -8.83
CA ARG A 402 -0.71 -18.42 -8.62
C ARG A 402 -1.47 -18.49 -7.31
N ILE A 403 -2.43 -19.40 -7.24
CA ILE A 403 -3.24 -19.67 -6.04
C ILE A 403 -2.93 -21.10 -5.59
N ASP A 404 -2.52 -21.26 -4.33
CA ASP A 404 -2.27 -22.59 -3.78
C ASP A 404 -3.57 -23.31 -3.38
N LYS A 405 -3.48 -24.62 -3.10
CA LYS A 405 -4.64 -25.44 -2.69
C LYS A 405 -5.33 -24.97 -1.40
N LYS A 406 -4.73 -24.04 -0.67
CA LYS A 406 -5.29 -23.45 0.57
C LYS A 406 -5.81 -22.03 0.34
N GLY A 407 -5.86 -21.57 -0.91
CA GLY A 407 -6.33 -20.25 -1.28
C GLY A 407 -5.32 -19.11 -1.06
N ASN A 408 -4.05 -19.41 -0.73
CA ASN A 408 -3.05 -18.35 -0.63
C ASN A 408 -2.56 -17.93 -2.02
N ILE A 409 -2.44 -16.63 -2.23
CA ILE A 409 -2.05 -16.02 -3.48
C ILE A 409 -0.58 -15.61 -3.43
N TYR A 410 0.12 -15.85 -4.53
CA TYR A 410 1.53 -15.48 -4.74
C TYR A 410 1.62 -14.67 -6.02
N ILE A 411 2.19 -13.46 -5.95
CA ILE A 411 2.45 -12.64 -7.13
C ILE A 411 3.77 -13.08 -7.74
N THR A 412 3.80 -13.24 -9.06
CA THR A 412 5.00 -13.59 -9.84
C THR A 412 5.50 -12.43 -10.70
N GLY A 413 4.62 -11.51 -11.13
CA GLY A 413 5.01 -10.36 -11.94
C GLY A 413 3.84 -9.61 -12.52
N ARG A 414 4.10 -8.86 -13.61
CA ARG A 414 3.08 -8.14 -14.38
C ARG A 414 3.04 -8.60 -15.83
N ILE A 415 1.84 -8.72 -16.40
CA ILE A 415 1.63 -9.15 -17.80
C ILE A 415 2.49 -8.33 -18.77
N LYS A 416 2.45 -7.00 -18.64
CA LYS A 416 3.19 -6.10 -19.53
C LYS A 416 4.72 -6.19 -19.43
N ASN A 417 5.24 -6.81 -18.38
CA ASN A 417 6.67 -6.94 -18.14
C ASN A 417 7.19 -8.32 -18.56
N VAL A 418 6.30 -9.28 -18.86
CA VAL A 418 6.68 -10.65 -19.24
C VAL A 418 7.59 -10.61 -20.47
N ILE A 419 8.72 -11.32 -20.36
CA ILE A 419 9.64 -11.51 -21.48
C ILE A 419 9.24 -12.83 -22.16
N VAL A 420 8.71 -12.74 -23.37
CA VAL A 420 8.35 -13.92 -24.17
C VAL A 420 9.54 -14.29 -25.03
N LEU A 421 10.22 -15.38 -24.68
CA LEU A 421 11.37 -15.84 -25.42
C LEU A 421 10.96 -16.52 -26.76
N PRO A 422 11.86 -16.59 -27.75
CA PRO A 422 11.60 -17.28 -29.03
C PRO A 422 11.21 -18.75 -28.88
N SER A 423 11.58 -19.37 -27.76
CA SER A 423 11.19 -20.74 -27.38
C SER A 423 9.74 -20.87 -26.93
N GLY A 424 8.97 -19.75 -26.84
CA GLY A 424 7.63 -19.69 -26.28
C GLY A 424 7.58 -19.74 -24.77
N LYS A 425 8.73 -19.71 -24.08
CA LYS A 425 8.78 -19.67 -22.60
C LYS A 425 8.65 -18.25 -22.10
N ASN A 426 7.85 -18.09 -21.04
CA ASN A 426 7.71 -16.84 -20.33
C ASN A 426 8.79 -16.71 -19.25
N VAL A 427 9.38 -15.52 -19.15
CA VAL A 427 10.29 -15.13 -18.07
C VAL A 427 9.68 -13.92 -17.37
N TYR A 428 9.59 -14.00 -16.06
CA TYR A 428 9.00 -12.98 -15.20
C TYR A 428 10.11 -12.12 -14.58
N PRO A 429 10.30 -10.87 -15.04
CA PRO A 429 11.39 -10.00 -14.57
C PRO A 429 11.45 -9.84 -13.07
N GLU A 430 10.31 -9.66 -12.45
CA GLU A 430 10.21 -9.42 -11.00
C GLU A 430 10.70 -10.63 -10.19
N GLU A 431 10.49 -11.86 -10.67
CA GLU A 431 11.03 -13.08 -10.07
C GLU A 431 12.56 -13.07 -10.11
N LEU A 432 13.12 -12.71 -11.25
CA LEU A 432 14.57 -12.63 -11.44
C LEU A 432 15.20 -11.50 -10.63
N GLU A 433 14.57 -10.34 -10.59
CA GLU A 433 15.00 -9.22 -9.76
C GLU A 433 15.04 -9.60 -8.29
N ALA A 434 13.99 -10.27 -7.80
CA ALA A 434 13.95 -10.76 -6.42
C ALA A 434 15.06 -11.80 -6.16
N PHE A 435 15.37 -12.65 -7.13
CA PHE A 435 16.44 -13.63 -7.04
C PHE A 435 17.82 -12.97 -7.01
N TYR A 436 18.12 -12.06 -7.95
CA TYR A 436 19.42 -11.39 -8.01
C TYR A 436 19.65 -10.43 -6.85
N LYS A 437 18.61 -9.77 -6.33
CA LYS A 437 18.68 -8.89 -5.14
C LYS A 437 19.05 -9.61 -3.83
N GLN A 438 19.17 -10.93 -3.82
CA GLN A 438 19.73 -11.67 -2.68
C GLN A 438 21.24 -11.44 -2.53
N SER A 439 21.92 -10.96 -3.59
CA SER A 439 23.34 -10.62 -3.53
C SER A 439 23.58 -9.28 -2.84
N GLN A 440 24.58 -9.25 -1.95
CA GLN A 440 25.03 -8.00 -1.31
C GLN A 440 25.79 -7.06 -2.27
N ALA A 441 26.21 -7.56 -3.42
CA ALA A 441 26.90 -6.76 -4.44
C ALA A 441 25.92 -5.90 -5.26
N ILE A 442 24.61 -6.21 -5.24
CA ILE A 442 23.57 -5.56 -6.04
C ILE A 442 22.71 -4.68 -5.13
N GLN A 443 22.77 -3.37 -5.36
CA GLN A 443 21.92 -2.38 -4.67
C GLN A 443 20.54 -2.32 -5.31
N GLU A 444 20.49 -2.10 -6.64
CA GLU A 444 19.26 -2.06 -7.42
C GLU A 444 19.43 -2.88 -8.70
N ILE A 445 18.33 -3.40 -9.23
CA ILE A 445 18.31 -4.13 -10.49
C ILE A 445 16.97 -3.93 -11.18
N ALA A 446 17.01 -3.77 -12.50
CA ALA A 446 15.85 -3.87 -13.39
C ALA A 446 16.14 -4.95 -14.44
N VAL A 447 15.23 -5.90 -14.58
CA VAL A 447 15.30 -6.96 -15.60
C VAL A 447 14.20 -6.71 -16.62
N PHE A 448 14.52 -6.84 -17.90
CA PHE A 448 13.55 -6.70 -18.99
C PHE A 448 14.01 -7.42 -20.25
N GLY A 449 13.08 -7.62 -21.17
CA GLY A 449 13.42 -8.10 -22.50
C GLY A 449 14.12 -7.02 -23.33
N LEU A 450 15.25 -7.36 -23.92
CA LEU A 450 15.96 -6.55 -24.90
C LEU A 450 15.94 -7.26 -26.25
N ASN A 451 15.40 -6.57 -27.25
CA ASN A 451 15.42 -7.10 -28.63
C ASN A 451 16.80 -6.86 -29.25
N ASP A 452 17.51 -7.94 -29.52
CA ASP A 452 18.83 -7.93 -30.16
C ASP A 452 18.74 -8.70 -31.46
N GLY A 453 18.71 -7.97 -32.59
CA GLY A 453 18.62 -8.55 -33.92
C GLY A 453 17.33 -9.35 -34.18
N GLY A 454 16.20 -8.97 -33.57
CA GLY A 454 14.91 -9.67 -33.71
C GLY A 454 14.70 -10.79 -32.69
N VAL A 455 15.66 -11.02 -31.78
CA VAL A 455 15.57 -12.03 -30.72
C VAL A 455 15.42 -11.36 -29.38
N GLU A 456 14.33 -11.68 -28.66
CA GLU A 456 14.11 -11.21 -27.29
C GLU A 456 15.05 -11.95 -26.33
N LYS A 457 15.87 -11.21 -25.60
CA LYS A 457 16.83 -11.72 -24.60
C LYS A 457 16.56 -11.13 -23.24
N VAL A 458 16.84 -11.89 -22.18
CA VAL A 458 16.76 -11.41 -20.80
C VAL A 458 17.96 -10.51 -20.53
N PHE A 459 17.71 -9.24 -20.22
CA PHE A 459 18.74 -8.23 -19.97
C PHE A 459 18.54 -7.59 -18.60
N ALA A 460 19.65 -7.26 -17.91
CA ALA A 460 19.62 -6.64 -16.60
C ALA A 460 20.38 -5.30 -16.55
N VAL A 461 19.79 -4.26 -15.98
CA VAL A 461 20.49 -3.04 -15.58
C VAL A 461 20.68 -3.06 -14.07
N ILE A 462 21.92 -2.93 -13.60
CA ILE A 462 22.31 -3.17 -12.21
C ILE A 462 23.00 -1.94 -11.64
N VAL A 463 22.53 -1.48 -10.47
CA VAL A 463 23.24 -0.51 -9.64
C VAL A 463 24.04 -1.28 -8.59
N PRO A 464 25.38 -1.23 -8.61
CA PRO A 464 26.22 -1.95 -7.66
C PRO A 464 26.17 -1.31 -6.26
N ALA A 465 26.31 -2.14 -5.23
CA ALA A 465 26.37 -1.66 -3.83
C ALA A 465 27.64 -0.84 -3.54
N GLN A 466 28.73 -1.14 -4.25
CA GLN A 466 29.97 -0.35 -4.22
C GLN A 466 30.23 0.21 -5.60
N LYS A 467 30.46 1.52 -5.70
CA LYS A 467 30.64 2.24 -6.97
C LYS A 467 32.12 2.56 -7.15
N ASN A 468 32.82 1.70 -7.88
CA ASN A 468 34.24 1.86 -8.20
C ASN A 468 34.57 1.19 -9.54
N ASP A 469 35.80 1.32 -10.01
CA ASP A 469 36.26 0.80 -11.30
C ASP A 469 36.17 -0.73 -11.43
N THR A 470 36.11 -1.46 -10.32
CA THR A 470 36.00 -2.92 -10.29
C THR A 470 34.54 -3.41 -10.27
N SER A 471 33.55 -2.49 -10.17
CA SER A 471 32.14 -2.83 -10.02
C SER A 471 31.62 -3.71 -11.15
N TYR A 472 32.02 -3.43 -12.41
CA TYR A 472 31.60 -4.23 -13.56
C TYR A 472 32.08 -5.68 -13.48
N ALA A 473 33.36 -5.89 -13.12
CA ALA A 473 33.94 -7.22 -12.99
C ALA A 473 33.28 -8.01 -11.83
N LEU A 474 33.05 -7.35 -10.70
CA LEU A 474 32.38 -7.91 -9.53
C LEU A 474 30.95 -8.34 -9.86
N ILE A 475 30.18 -7.48 -10.52
CA ILE A 475 28.79 -7.79 -10.94
C ILE A 475 28.77 -8.95 -11.95
N ARG A 476 29.70 -8.97 -12.90
CA ARG A 476 29.82 -10.08 -13.86
C ARG A 476 30.06 -11.44 -13.17
N GLU A 477 30.99 -11.47 -12.22
CA GLU A 477 31.29 -12.67 -11.45
C GLU A 477 30.09 -13.13 -10.64
N GLU A 478 29.43 -12.18 -9.99
CA GLU A 478 28.25 -12.45 -9.15
C GLU A 478 27.06 -12.94 -9.97
N LEU A 479 26.77 -12.34 -11.12
CA LEU A 479 25.75 -12.83 -12.03
C LEU A 479 26.03 -14.25 -12.51
N ASN A 480 27.27 -14.53 -12.91
CA ASN A 480 27.69 -15.88 -13.31
C ASN A 480 27.49 -16.91 -12.19
N ARG A 481 27.78 -16.51 -10.95
CA ARG A 481 27.56 -17.36 -9.76
C ARG A 481 26.07 -17.63 -9.53
N LEU A 482 25.25 -16.60 -9.58
CA LEU A 482 23.80 -16.67 -9.35
C LEU A 482 23.08 -17.42 -10.49
N ASN A 483 23.46 -17.20 -11.73
CA ASN A 483 22.89 -17.86 -12.90
C ASN A 483 22.99 -19.40 -12.80
N ARG A 484 24.00 -19.96 -12.13
CA ARG A 484 24.10 -21.42 -11.91
C ARG A 484 22.93 -22.01 -11.13
N GLY A 485 22.20 -21.18 -10.38
CA GLY A 485 21.00 -21.57 -9.64
C GLY A 485 19.70 -21.43 -10.42
N LEU A 486 19.75 -20.95 -11.68
CA LEU A 486 18.58 -20.71 -12.52
C LEU A 486 18.49 -21.69 -13.69
N ALA A 487 17.27 -21.94 -14.15
CA ALA A 487 17.07 -22.60 -15.44
C ALA A 487 17.66 -21.73 -16.56
N THR A 488 18.29 -22.36 -17.56
CA THR A 488 19.03 -21.67 -18.64
C THR A 488 18.24 -20.55 -19.30
N TYR A 489 16.95 -20.76 -19.53
CA TYR A 489 16.09 -19.77 -20.18
C TYR A 489 15.74 -18.56 -19.29
N LYS A 490 15.91 -18.67 -17.98
CA LYS A 490 15.69 -17.58 -17.01
C LYS A 490 16.95 -16.75 -16.75
N MET A 491 18.12 -17.16 -17.22
CA MET A 491 19.38 -16.46 -16.97
C MET A 491 19.41 -15.10 -17.70
N ALA A 492 19.87 -14.06 -17.01
CA ALA A 492 20.23 -12.82 -17.69
C ALA A 492 21.42 -13.09 -18.64
N THR A 493 21.19 -12.92 -19.93
CA THR A 493 22.17 -13.16 -20.99
C THR A 493 23.03 -11.94 -21.30
N GLY A 494 22.60 -10.75 -20.84
CA GLY A 494 23.33 -9.51 -20.92
C GLY A 494 23.05 -8.62 -19.71
N PHE A 495 23.97 -7.70 -19.43
CA PHE A 495 23.77 -6.73 -18.36
C PHE A 495 24.52 -5.42 -18.63
N ALA A 496 24.05 -4.33 -18.01
CA ALA A 496 24.73 -3.06 -17.91
C ALA A 496 24.85 -2.65 -16.44
N VAL A 497 25.90 -1.91 -16.11
CA VAL A 497 26.11 -1.33 -14.77
C VAL A 497 25.78 0.16 -14.84
N SER A 498 24.84 0.60 -14.01
CA SER A 498 24.53 2.02 -13.82
C SER A 498 25.10 2.49 -12.48
N PHE A 499 25.74 3.64 -12.46
CA PHE A 499 26.17 4.30 -11.22
C PHE A 499 25.12 5.27 -10.69
N ASP A 500 24.12 5.62 -11.50
CA ASP A 500 22.97 6.38 -11.10
C ASP A 500 21.84 5.45 -10.58
N PRO A 501 21.02 5.91 -9.63
CA PRO A 501 19.84 5.17 -9.18
C PRO A 501 18.89 4.89 -10.34
N LEU A 502 18.19 3.76 -10.31
CA LEU A 502 17.18 3.46 -11.31
C LEU A 502 16.03 4.48 -11.25
N PRO A 503 15.48 4.92 -12.39
CA PRO A 503 14.34 5.80 -12.43
C PRO A 503 13.11 5.14 -11.82
N ILE A 504 12.46 5.82 -10.87
CA ILE A 504 11.28 5.35 -10.15
C ILE A 504 10.16 6.38 -10.21
N ASN A 505 8.91 5.93 -10.05
CA ASN A 505 7.74 6.80 -9.90
C ASN A 505 7.54 7.26 -8.43
N SER A 506 6.47 8.04 -8.18
CA SER A 506 6.09 8.52 -6.84
C SER A 506 5.82 7.39 -5.84
N THR A 507 5.40 6.21 -6.32
CA THR A 507 5.20 4.99 -5.51
C THR A 507 6.46 4.11 -5.45
N ARG A 508 7.61 4.61 -5.90
CA ARG A 508 8.93 3.94 -5.92
C ARG A 508 8.98 2.65 -6.74
N LYS A 509 8.13 2.55 -7.77
CA LYS A 509 8.21 1.47 -8.76
C LYS A 509 9.17 1.86 -9.88
N VAL A 510 10.00 0.91 -10.31
CA VAL A 510 10.94 1.11 -11.43
C VAL A 510 10.17 1.45 -12.71
N LEU A 511 10.63 2.47 -13.41
CA LEU A 511 10.12 2.91 -14.71
C LEU A 511 10.96 2.26 -15.83
N TYR A 512 10.61 1.04 -16.20
CA TYR A 512 11.37 0.22 -17.15
C TYR A 512 11.60 0.91 -18.49
N ASP A 513 10.63 1.67 -19.01
CA ASP A 513 10.77 2.42 -20.25
C ASP A 513 11.88 3.47 -20.14
N LYS A 514 11.95 4.19 -19.01
CA LYS A 514 13.05 5.14 -18.78
C LYS A 514 14.40 4.47 -18.57
N VAL A 515 14.41 3.26 -17.98
CA VAL A 515 15.66 2.47 -17.87
C VAL A 515 16.17 2.09 -19.26
N ARG A 516 15.27 1.66 -20.17
CA ARG A 516 15.62 1.35 -21.58
C ARG A 516 16.09 2.59 -22.34
N GLU A 517 15.42 3.73 -22.17
CA GLU A 517 15.81 5.00 -22.80
C GLU A 517 17.23 5.44 -22.38
N ASN A 518 17.54 5.34 -21.08
CA ASN A 518 18.86 5.68 -20.57
C ASN A 518 19.94 4.74 -21.13
N LEU A 519 19.68 3.43 -21.19
CA LEU A 519 20.60 2.46 -21.76
C LEU A 519 20.96 2.78 -23.22
N ASN A 520 19.99 3.21 -24.02
CA ASN A 520 20.21 3.57 -25.42
C ASN A 520 21.05 4.87 -25.57
N ARG A 521 20.94 5.82 -24.63
CA ARG A 521 21.72 7.06 -24.64
C ARG A 521 23.20 6.82 -24.29
N ASP A 522 23.48 5.91 -23.36
CA ASP A 522 24.85 5.58 -22.97
C ASP A 522 25.57 4.69 -23.99
N SER A 523 24.82 4.15 -24.97
CA SER A 523 25.35 3.32 -26.07
C SER A 523 25.67 4.11 -27.35
N THR A 524 25.30 5.39 -27.41
CA THR A 524 25.62 6.36 -28.49
C THR A 524 26.67 7.36 -28.05
#